data_cc237f405fd1047514da166f245d3e47
#
_entry.id   cc237f405fd1047514da166f245d3e47
#
_cell.length_a   1.000
_cell.length_b   1.000
_cell.length_c   1.000
_cell.angle_alpha   90.00
_cell.angle_beta   90.00
_cell.angle_gamma   90.00
#
_symmetry.space_group_name_H-M   'P 1'
#
loop_
_entity.id
_entity.type
_entity.pdbx_description
1 polymer ?
#
loop_
_entity_poly.entity_id
_entity_poly.type
_entity_poly.pdbx_seq_one_letter_code
_entity_poly.pdbx_strand_id
1 'polypeptide(L)' 'MNIRKKTALIIKKNGEYLAGRIMFSKDLRWSIYKHEAVRTRDINKAKEIARKTGGVLMLFNPITGDERIYLGR' A
#
# COMPACT_ATOMS: atom_id res chain seq x y z
N MET A 1 9.84 -13.35 5.02
CA MET A 1 10.62 -12.20 4.54
C MET A 1 10.52 -11.06 5.54
N ASN A 2 11.65 -10.50 5.92
CA ASN A 2 11.66 -9.38 6.85
C ASN A 2 11.61 -8.06 6.10
N ILE A 3 10.69 -7.21 6.50
CA ILE A 3 10.61 -5.86 5.94
C ILE A 3 11.57 -4.96 6.70
N ARG A 4 12.45 -4.29 5.98
CA ARG A 4 13.42 -3.38 6.59
C ARG A 4 12.71 -2.25 7.30
N LYS A 5 13.33 -1.70 8.36
CA LYS A 5 12.76 -0.61 9.17
C LYS A 5 12.24 0.57 8.34
N LYS A 6 12.94 0.88 7.24
CA LYS A 6 12.64 2.04 6.39
C LYS A 6 11.71 1.70 5.22
N THR A 7 11.26 0.44 5.14
CA THR A 7 10.40 -0.01 4.06
C THR A 7 9.02 -0.32 4.61
N ALA A 8 8.00 0.08 3.89
CA ALA A 8 6.62 -0.17 4.26
C ALA A 8 5.88 -0.81 3.08
N LEU A 9 4.70 -1.32 3.34
CA LEU A 9 3.82 -1.84 2.31
C LEU A 9 2.77 -0.79 1.97
N ILE A 10 2.54 -0.59 0.68
CA ILE A 10 1.48 0.26 0.17
C ILE A 10 0.73 -0.50 -0.91
N ILE A 11 -0.46 -0.06 -1.24
CA ILE A 11 -1.29 -0.69 -2.26
C ILE A 11 -1.53 0.30 -3.40
N LYS A 12 -1.25 -0.15 -4.62
CA LYS A 12 -1.38 0.67 -5.82
C LYS A 12 -2.34 0.00 -6.79
N LYS A 13 -3.21 0.78 -7.41
CA LYS A 13 -4.17 0.29 -8.38
C LYS A 13 -4.44 1.38 -9.43
N ASN A 14 -4.26 1.02 -10.70
CA ASN A 14 -4.52 1.93 -11.83
C ASN A 14 -3.82 3.29 -11.70
N GLY A 15 -2.57 3.28 -11.21
CA GLY A 15 -1.79 4.51 -11.05
C GLY A 15 -2.13 5.32 -9.81
N GLU A 16 -3.03 4.82 -8.96
CA GLU A 16 -3.40 5.47 -7.72
C GLU A 16 -3.00 4.63 -6.51
N TYR A 17 -2.80 5.30 -5.39
CA TYR A 17 -2.41 4.66 -4.12
C TYR A 17 -3.58 4.63 -3.17
N LEU A 18 -3.73 3.52 -2.44
CA LEU A 18 -4.72 3.45 -1.37
C LEU A 18 -4.33 4.45 -0.27
N ALA A 19 -5.20 5.41 -0.02
CA ALA A 19 -4.93 6.52 0.91
C ALA A 19 -5.80 6.46 2.17
N GLY A 20 -6.52 5.36 2.39
CA GLY A 20 -7.33 5.17 3.58
C GLY A 20 -8.80 4.97 3.24
N ARG A 21 -9.65 5.33 4.17
CA ARG A 21 -11.10 5.24 3.99
C ARG A 21 -11.71 6.64 3.95
N ILE A 22 -12.78 6.77 3.18
CA ILE A 22 -13.57 7.99 3.21
C ILE A 22 -14.28 8.04 4.57
N MET A 23 -14.20 9.21 5.25
CA MET A 23 -14.77 9.37 6.58
C MET A 23 -16.26 9.01 6.59
N PHE A 24 -16.65 8.23 7.60
CA PHE A 24 -18.03 7.74 7.78
C PHE A 24 -18.56 6.86 6.64
N SER A 25 -17.66 6.31 5.82
CA SER A 25 -18.02 5.41 4.73
C SER A 25 -17.16 4.15 4.78
N LYS A 26 -17.67 3.07 4.15
CA LYS A 26 -16.87 1.86 3.94
C LYS A 26 -16.00 1.98 2.69
N ASP A 27 -16.20 3.03 1.91
CA ASP A 27 -15.46 3.22 0.67
C ASP A 27 -14.01 3.59 0.94
N LEU A 28 -13.13 3.09 0.08
CA LEU A 28 -11.71 3.37 0.18
C LEU A 28 -11.38 4.64 -0.60
N ARG A 29 -10.44 5.41 -0.08
CA ARG A 29 -9.95 6.62 -0.74
C ARG A 29 -8.67 6.29 -1.50
N TRP A 30 -8.61 6.70 -2.76
CA TRP A 30 -7.44 6.52 -3.62
C TRP A 30 -6.87 7.89 -3.97
N SER A 31 -5.53 7.95 -4.10
CA SER A 31 -4.84 9.20 -4.40
C SER A 31 -3.74 8.96 -5.44
N ILE A 32 -3.54 9.92 -6.32
CA ILE A 32 -2.43 9.88 -7.26
C ILE A 32 -1.10 10.24 -6.58
N TYR A 33 -1.17 10.75 -5.36
CA TYR A 33 0.02 11.20 -4.64
C TYR A 33 0.57 10.12 -3.73
N LYS A 34 1.83 9.74 -3.98
CA LYS A 34 2.52 8.70 -3.22
C LYS A 34 2.59 9.01 -1.72
N HIS A 35 2.78 10.27 -1.36
CA HIS A 35 2.90 10.65 0.05
C HIS A 35 1.60 10.48 0.83
N GLU A 36 0.47 10.34 0.15
CA GLU A 36 -0.81 10.09 0.79
C GLU A 36 -1.08 8.59 0.99
N ALA A 37 -0.24 7.71 0.44
CA ALA A 37 -0.43 6.27 0.56
C ALA A 37 -0.40 5.80 2.00
N VAL A 38 -1.36 4.97 2.38
CA VAL A 38 -1.37 4.31 3.69
C VAL A 38 -0.22 3.32 3.74
N ARG A 39 0.60 3.40 4.78
CA ARG A 39 1.76 2.54 4.98
C ARG A 39 1.46 1.54 6.09
N THR A 40 1.82 0.30 5.86
CA THR A 40 1.66 -0.74 6.87
C THR A 40 2.85 -1.68 6.85
N ARG A 41 3.07 -2.38 7.96
CA ARG A 41 4.02 -3.47 8.04
C ARG A 41 3.33 -4.80 8.28
N ASP A 42 2.03 -4.79 8.42
CA ASP A 42 1.25 -6.01 8.58
C ASP A 42 1.01 -6.63 7.21
N ILE A 43 1.87 -7.59 6.87
CA ILE A 43 1.85 -8.25 5.56
C ILE A 43 0.53 -8.94 5.29
N ASN A 44 -0.01 -9.64 6.29
CA ASN A 44 -1.25 -10.40 6.10
C ASN A 44 -2.43 -9.48 5.82
N LYS A 45 -2.51 -8.39 6.56
CA LYS A 45 -3.58 -7.40 6.36
C LYS A 45 -3.45 -6.72 5.01
N ALA A 46 -2.22 -6.36 4.62
CA ALA A 46 -1.97 -5.72 3.33
C ALA A 46 -2.33 -6.64 2.17
N LYS A 47 -1.96 -7.93 2.26
CA LYS A 47 -2.32 -8.92 1.24
C LYS A 47 -3.83 -9.06 1.10
N GLU A 48 -4.55 -9.06 2.22
CA GLU A 48 -6.00 -9.18 2.21
C GLU A 48 -6.64 -7.98 1.52
N ILE A 49 -6.19 -6.78 1.84
CA ILE A 49 -6.72 -5.57 1.23
C ILE A 49 -6.41 -5.53 -0.27
N ALA A 50 -5.18 -5.88 -0.65
CA ALA A 50 -4.81 -5.92 -2.06
C ALA A 50 -5.68 -6.90 -2.84
N ARG A 51 -5.95 -8.08 -2.25
CA ARG A 51 -6.82 -9.08 -2.87
C ARG A 51 -8.25 -8.57 -3.03
N LYS A 52 -8.78 -7.91 -2.00
CA LYS A 52 -10.16 -7.40 -2.02
C LYS A 52 -10.36 -6.25 -3.01
N THR A 53 -9.35 -5.42 -3.17
CA THR A 53 -9.43 -4.25 -4.05
C THR A 53 -8.99 -4.52 -5.47
N GLY A 54 -8.33 -5.65 -5.71
CA GLY A 54 -7.67 -5.91 -6.99
C GLY A 54 -6.40 -5.10 -7.18
N GLY A 55 -5.88 -4.50 -6.12
CA GLY A 55 -4.67 -3.71 -6.18
C GLY A 55 -3.40 -4.56 -6.14
N VAL A 56 -2.28 -3.90 -6.39
CA VAL A 56 -0.95 -4.49 -6.34
C VAL A 56 -0.28 -4.08 -5.03
N LEU A 57 0.26 -5.07 -4.33
CA LEU A 57 1.01 -4.81 -3.10
C LEU A 57 2.42 -4.39 -3.46
N MET A 58 2.85 -3.23 -2.96
CA MET A 58 4.15 -2.65 -3.26
C MET A 58 4.98 -2.49 -1.99
N LEU A 59 6.29 -2.73 -2.12
CA LEU A 59 7.26 -2.31 -1.11
C LEU A 59 7.66 -0.87 -1.40
N PHE A 60 7.58 -0.02 -0.40
CA PHE A 60 7.86 1.40 -0.54
C PHE A 60 8.90 1.86 0.47
N ASN A 61 9.94 2.53 -0.01
CA ASN A 61 10.94 3.16 0.86
C ASN A 61 10.64 4.66 0.93
N PRO A 62 10.12 5.17 2.05
CA PRO A 62 9.74 6.58 2.16
C PRO A 62 10.92 7.55 2.12
N ILE A 63 12.15 7.07 2.35
CA ILE A 63 13.34 7.90 2.34
C ILE A 63 13.80 8.17 0.91
N THR A 64 13.86 7.13 0.07
CA THR A 64 14.33 7.24 -1.30
C THR A 64 13.19 7.45 -2.30
N GLY A 65 11.96 7.15 -1.90
CA GLY A 65 10.82 7.18 -2.80
C GLY A 65 10.69 5.95 -3.69
N ASP A 66 11.61 4.99 -3.56
CA ASP A 66 11.57 3.77 -4.38
C ASP A 66 10.36 2.93 -4.04
N GLU A 67 9.76 2.34 -5.07
CA GLU A 67 8.69 1.37 -4.90
C GLU A 67 8.95 0.17 -5.79
N ARG A 68 8.61 -1.03 -5.26
CA ARG A 68 8.77 -2.29 -5.98
C ARG A 68 7.56 -3.17 -5.71
N ILE A 69 7.20 -4.01 -6.69
CA ILE A 69 6.14 -4.98 -6.48
C ILE A 69 6.58 -5.98 -5.41
N TYR A 70 5.71 -6.20 -4.43
CA TYR A 70 5.98 -7.19 -3.39
C TYR A 70 5.69 -8.59 -3.93
N LEU A 71 6.73 -9.40 -4.04
CA LEU A 71 6.64 -10.76 -4.56
C LEU A 71 6.70 -11.79 -3.43
N GLY A 72 6.38 -11.40 -2.22
CA GLY A 72 6.43 -12.28 -1.06
C GLY A 72 5.56 -13.52 -1.23
N ARG A 73 6.11 -14.66 -0.87
CA ARG A 73 5.47 -15.95 -0.99
C ARG A 73 5.38 -16.66 0.34
#